data_e393fbb755bde555a52e8a79435068f9
#
_entry.id   e393fbb755bde555a52e8a79435068f9
#
_cell.length_a   1.000
_cell.length_b   1.000
_cell.length_c   1.000
_cell.angle_alpha   90.00
_cell.angle_beta   90.00
_cell.angle_gamma   90.00
#
_symmetry.space_group_name_H-M   'P 1'
#
loop_
_entity.id
_entity.type
_entity.pdbx_description
1 polymer ?
#
loop_
_entity_poly.entity_id
_entity_poly.type
_entity_poly.pdbx_seq_one_letter_code
_entity_poly.pdbx_strand_id
1 'polypeptide(L)'
;MDKVKFGISNCHIFPITAVNAGIPTYGTAIAVPGAVSFSLDQQGDINKFYADNIVYYQSASNNGYQGDLEVARIPDEVFEKVFKYTKDTNGVYTENAHTEFAAFAMTFEEAGDTTGTKFVLYNCTATRPSRTLNTIEESKNPVTQTLNVSAAPLADGKVLGMTSDNTPEGTMNAWHQTVYMSSGTALYLVEFNSMGGSPVQSQSIASGGKVTEPDDPTKTDYTFAGWYSDLGLTDAWTFATDTVSSNIMLYAKWTS
;
A
#
# COMPACT_ATOMS: atom_id res chain seq x y z
N MET A 1 -13.14 -1.45 -26.37
CA MET A 1 -12.31 -1.99 -25.26
C MET A 1 -11.33 -2.96 -25.88
N ASP A 2 -10.10 -2.51 -26.11
CA ASP A 2 -9.03 -3.39 -26.58
C ASP A 2 -8.63 -4.32 -25.43
N LYS A 3 -8.81 -5.62 -25.66
CA LYS A 3 -8.57 -6.66 -24.66
C LYS A 3 -7.14 -7.19 -24.67
N VAL A 4 -6.25 -6.53 -25.39
CA VAL A 4 -4.87 -7.00 -25.59
C VAL A 4 -3.91 -5.97 -25.02
N LYS A 5 -3.06 -6.41 -24.11
CA LYS A 5 -2.05 -5.60 -23.44
C LYS A 5 -0.73 -5.69 -24.19
N PHE A 6 -0.09 -4.55 -24.42
CA PHE A 6 1.16 -4.46 -25.15
C PHE A 6 2.18 -3.65 -24.36
N GLY A 7 3.05 -4.32 -23.64
CA GLY A 7 4.24 -3.69 -23.07
C GLY A 7 4.00 -2.82 -21.84
N ILE A 8 5.03 -2.05 -21.50
CA ILE A 8 5.12 -1.19 -20.32
C ILE A 8 5.53 0.22 -20.74
N SER A 9 5.00 1.24 -20.07
CA SER A 9 5.34 2.64 -20.29
C SER A 9 5.26 3.45 -19.01
N ASN A 10 5.68 4.72 -19.05
CA ASN A 10 5.54 5.71 -17.98
C ASN A 10 6.07 5.26 -16.61
N CYS A 11 7.24 4.59 -16.58
CA CYS A 11 7.87 4.20 -15.34
C CYS A 11 8.41 5.40 -14.55
N HIS A 12 8.05 5.51 -13.26
CA HIS A 12 8.56 6.53 -12.35
C HIS A 12 8.94 5.90 -11.01
N ILE A 13 9.99 6.42 -10.41
CA ILE A 13 10.49 6.04 -9.08
C ILE A 13 10.31 7.22 -8.14
N PHE A 14 9.81 6.95 -6.92
CA PHE A 14 9.60 7.92 -5.86
C PHE A 14 10.40 7.48 -4.63
N PRO A 15 11.59 8.04 -4.37
CA PRO A 15 12.38 7.67 -3.20
C PRO A 15 11.61 7.92 -1.89
N ILE A 16 11.67 6.99 -0.95
CA ILE A 16 11.10 7.20 0.39
C ILE A 16 12.07 8.10 1.16
N THR A 17 11.58 9.24 1.64
CA THR A 17 12.36 10.24 2.37
C THR A 17 12.23 10.12 3.87
N ALA A 18 11.10 9.62 4.35
CA ALA A 18 10.83 9.37 5.77
C ALA A 18 9.75 8.29 5.93
N VAL A 19 9.71 7.65 7.09
CA VAL A 19 8.64 6.72 7.49
C VAL A 19 8.15 7.13 8.87
N ASN A 20 6.87 7.51 8.98
CA ASN A 20 6.23 7.90 10.23
C ASN A 20 5.10 6.93 10.56
N ALA A 21 5.19 6.25 11.70
CA ALA A 21 4.22 5.22 12.14
C ALA A 21 3.93 4.16 11.05
N GLY A 22 4.96 3.76 10.29
CA GLY A 22 4.82 2.78 9.21
C GLY A 22 4.28 3.34 7.88
N ILE A 23 3.95 4.63 7.82
CA ILE A 23 3.48 5.30 6.60
C ILE A 23 4.66 6.04 5.95
N PRO A 24 5.02 5.72 4.70
CA PRO A 24 6.11 6.37 4.00
C PRO A 24 5.72 7.77 3.49
N THR A 25 6.71 8.65 3.52
CA THR A 25 6.68 9.93 2.79
C THR A 25 7.53 9.78 1.55
N TYR A 26 6.96 10.05 0.39
CA TYR A 26 7.63 9.92 -0.89
C TYR A 26 8.19 11.25 -1.37
N GLY A 27 9.37 11.20 -1.97
CA GLY A 27 10.00 12.33 -2.63
C GLY A 27 9.42 12.59 -4.03
N THR A 28 10.06 13.50 -4.75
CA THR A 28 9.71 13.82 -6.15
C THR A 28 9.84 12.62 -7.08
N ALA A 29 8.93 12.55 -8.06
CA ALA A 29 8.97 11.55 -9.12
C ALA A 29 10.26 11.67 -9.95
N ILE A 30 10.93 10.55 -10.16
CA ILE A 30 12.05 10.40 -11.08
C ILE A 30 11.55 9.57 -12.27
N ALA A 31 11.46 10.18 -13.45
CA ALA A 31 11.06 9.46 -14.64
C ALA A 31 12.16 8.45 -15.06
N VAL A 32 11.76 7.23 -15.40
CA VAL A 32 12.64 6.17 -15.90
C VAL A 32 12.22 5.83 -17.34
N PRO A 33 12.68 6.61 -18.32
CA PRO A 33 12.30 6.42 -19.71
C PRO A 33 12.99 5.19 -20.30
N GLY A 34 12.38 4.63 -21.37
CA GLY A 34 12.94 3.51 -22.11
C GLY A 34 12.78 2.17 -21.42
N ALA A 35 11.68 1.97 -20.69
CA ALA A 35 11.32 0.66 -20.17
C ALA A 35 11.09 -0.32 -21.34
N VAL A 36 11.75 -1.49 -21.27
CA VAL A 36 11.70 -2.56 -22.25
C VAL A 36 10.78 -3.67 -21.79
N SER A 37 10.98 -4.11 -20.55
CA SER A 37 10.18 -5.16 -19.92
C SER A 37 10.15 -5.01 -18.40
N PHE A 38 9.11 -5.52 -17.76
CA PHE A 38 9.04 -5.66 -16.31
C PHE A 38 8.35 -6.98 -15.96
N SER A 39 9.07 -7.89 -15.36
CA SER A 39 8.52 -9.09 -14.76
C SER A 39 8.16 -8.82 -13.30
N LEU A 40 7.05 -9.38 -12.82
CA LEU A 40 6.63 -9.31 -11.44
C LEU A 40 6.14 -10.69 -10.99
N ASP A 41 6.94 -11.36 -10.18
CA ASP A 41 6.61 -12.65 -9.60
C ASP A 41 6.06 -12.46 -8.19
N GLN A 42 4.91 -13.06 -7.93
CA GLN A 42 4.29 -13.04 -6.61
C GLN A 42 5.17 -13.79 -5.60
N GLN A 43 5.32 -13.19 -4.42
CA GLN A 43 6.00 -13.80 -3.28
C GLN A 43 4.98 -14.17 -2.22
N GLY A 44 5.01 -15.42 -1.76
CA GLY A 44 4.11 -15.93 -0.73
C GLY A 44 3.87 -17.43 -0.89
N ASP A 45 3.47 -18.06 0.21
CA ASP A 45 3.25 -19.50 0.30
C ASP A 45 1.81 -19.83 0.63
N ILE A 46 1.37 -21.00 0.17
CA ILE A 46 0.12 -21.62 0.60
C ILE A 46 0.45 -22.63 1.70
N ASN A 47 0.11 -22.28 2.94
CA ASN A 47 0.26 -23.17 4.08
C ASN A 47 -0.97 -24.06 4.22
N LYS A 48 -0.76 -25.37 4.27
CA LYS A 48 -1.82 -26.38 4.43
C LYS A 48 -1.65 -27.09 5.76
N PHE A 49 -2.72 -27.15 6.53
CA PHE A 49 -2.81 -27.99 7.72
C PHE A 49 -3.67 -29.21 7.41
N TYR A 50 -3.13 -30.38 7.69
CA TYR A 50 -3.77 -31.67 7.45
C TYR A 50 -4.30 -32.25 8.76
N ALA A 51 -5.56 -32.69 8.76
CA ALA A 51 -6.16 -33.50 9.80
C ALA A 51 -7.00 -34.60 9.14
N ASP A 52 -7.09 -35.79 9.75
CA ASP A 52 -7.83 -36.95 9.22
C ASP A 52 -7.48 -37.31 7.76
N ASN A 53 -6.19 -37.15 7.38
CA ASN A 53 -5.65 -37.40 6.04
C ASN A 53 -6.21 -36.51 4.91
N ILE A 54 -6.84 -35.38 5.26
CA ILE A 54 -7.33 -34.36 4.32
C ILE A 54 -6.74 -32.98 4.65
N VAL A 55 -6.78 -32.06 3.68
CA VAL A 55 -6.49 -30.63 3.96
C VAL A 55 -7.62 -30.07 4.78
N TYR A 56 -7.38 -29.87 6.08
CA TYR A 56 -8.38 -29.36 7.02
C TYR A 56 -8.46 -27.83 7.01
N TYR A 57 -7.31 -27.16 6.86
CA TYR A 57 -7.20 -25.72 6.78
C TYR A 57 -6.12 -25.31 5.77
N GLN A 58 -6.37 -24.23 5.05
CA GLN A 58 -5.41 -23.66 4.10
C GLN A 58 -5.41 -22.14 4.24
N SER A 59 -4.22 -21.54 4.30
CA SER A 59 -4.03 -20.10 4.26
C SER A 59 -3.00 -19.74 3.21
N ALA A 60 -3.21 -18.61 2.51
CA ALA A 60 -2.24 -18.02 1.60
C ALA A 60 -1.62 -16.78 2.25
N SER A 61 -0.29 -16.62 2.12
CA SER A 61 0.41 -15.40 2.48
C SER A 61 0.69 -14.55 1.24
N ASN A 62 0.70 -13.22 1.40
CA ASN A 62 1.14 -12.28 0.38
C ASN A 62 2.35 -11.52 0.94
N ASN A 63 3.55 -11.91 0.49
CA ASN A 63 4.82 -11.31 0.91
C ASN A 63 5.32 -10.26 -0.10
N GLY A 64 4.47 -9.89 -1.07
CA GLY A 64 4.79 -8.88 -2.08
C GLY A 64 5.16 -9.46 -3.44
N TYR A 65 6.08 -8.78 -4.12
CA TYR A 65 6.52 -9.13 -5.46
C TYR A 65 8.03 -9.00 -5.58
N GLN A 66 8.60 -9.79 -6.47
CA GLN A 66 9.98 -9.65 -6.92
C GLN A 66 10.01 -9.68 -8.45
N GLY A 67 10.91 -8.90 -9.05
CA GLY A 67 11.00 -8.91 -10.51
C GLY A 67 12.13 -8.06 -11.05
N ASP A 68 12.26 -8.08 -12.37
CA ASP A 68 13.30 -7.42 -13.11
C ASP A 68 12.72 -6.37 -14.04
N LEU A 69 13.08 -5.10 -13.80
CA LEU A 69 12.78 -3.99 -14.70
C LEU A 69 13.96 -3.79 -15.63
N GLU A 70 13.76 -4.06 -16.92
CA GLU A 70 14.73 -3.80 -17.98
C GLU A 70 14.44 -2.43 -18.60
N VAL A 71 15.47 -1.58 -18.64
CA VAL A 71 15.39 -0.21 -19.19
C VAL A 71 16.56 0.08 -20.12
N ALA A 72 16.37 1.00 -21.05
CA ALA A 72 17.45 1.44 -21.94
C ALA A 72 18.61 2.08 -21.16
N ARG A 73 18.29 2.89 -20.15
CA ARG A 73 19.27 3.51 -19.24
C ARG A 73 18.60 3.88 -17.92
N ILE A 74 19.26 3.59 -16.80
CA ILE A 74 18.85 4.08 -15.47
C ILE A 74 19.28 5.55 -15.36
N PRO A 75 18.37 6.49 -15.01
CA PRO A 75 18.70 7.89 -14.82
C PRO A 75 19.70 8.11 -13.67
N ASP A 76 20.54 9.11 -13.83
CA ASP A 76 21.58 9.46 -12.85
C ASP A 76 20.96 9.82 -11.48
N GLU A 77 19.76 10.40 -11.44
CA GLU A 77 19.03 10.71 -10.21
C GLU A 77 18.67 9.45 -9.41
N VAL A 78 18.45 8.31 -10.04
CA VAL A 78 18.20 7.04 -9.35
C VAL A 78 19.46 6.61 -8.60
N PHE A 79 20.64 6.77 -9.20
CA PHE A 79 21.91 6.49 -8.51
C PHE A 79 22.09 7.40 -7.29
N GLU A 80 21.75 8.67 -7.39
CA GLU A 80 21.87 9.63 -6.30
C GLU A 80 20.82 9.39 -5.19
N LYS A 81 19.54 9.28 -5.57
CA LYS A 81 18.43 9.28 -4.60
C LYS A 81 18.11 7.90 -4.02
N VAL A 82 18.24 6.83 -4.83
CA VAL A 82 17.96 5.44 -4.40
C VAL A 82 19.23 4.76 -3.94
N PHE A 83 20.26 4.68 -4.78
CA PHE A 83 21.52 4.01 -4.45
C PHE A 83 22.48 4.86 -3.62
N LYS A 84 22.11 6.13 -3.34
CA LYS A 84 22.88 7.05 -2.47
C LYS A 84 24.33 7.27 -2.91
N TYR A 85 24.57 7.27 -4.23
CA TYR A 85 25.85 7.69 -4.75
C TYR A 85 26.09 9.16 -4.43
N THR A 86 27.30 9.49 -4.02
CA THR A 86 27.71 10.88 -3.79
C THR A 86 28.24 11.49 -5.07
N LYS A 87 27.71 12.67 -5.42
CA LYS A 87 28.20 13.46 -6.55
C LYS A 87 29.14 14.55 -6.05
N ASP A 88 30.34 14.60 -6.57
CA ASP A 88 31.32 15.66 -6.23
C ASP A 88 31.06 16.94 -7.04
N THR A 89 31.87 17.96 -6.76
CA THR A 89 31.83 19.26 -7.47
C THR A 89 32.22 19.18 -8.94
N ASN A 90 32.89 18.09 -9.36
CA ASN A 90 33.25 17.83 -10.75
C ASN A 90 32.18 17.01 -11.49
N GLY A 91 31.09 16.63 -10.80
CA GLY A 91 30.01 15.84 -11.38
C GLY A 91 30.26 14.33 -11.38
N VAL A 92 31.28 13.84 -10.67
CA VAL A 92 31.63 12.42 -10.57
C VAL A 92 30.80 11.75 -9.49
N TYR A 93 30.13 10.64 -9.85
CA TYR A 93 29.38 9.82 -8.91
C TYR A 93 30.28 8.73 -8.32
N THR A 94 30.32 8.67 -6.99
CA THR A 94 31.08 7.68 -6.23
C THR A 94 30.13 6.81 -5.42
N GLU A 95 30.27 5.50 -5.58
CA GLU A 95 29.58 4.50 -4.76
C GLU A 95 30.35 4.27 -3.45
N ASN A 96 29.60 4.13 -2.35
CA ASN A 96 30.16 3.75 -1.05
C ASN A 96 29.53 2.44 -0.58
N ALA A 97 30.37 1.44 -0.30
CA ALA A 97 29.94 0.10 0.11
C ALA A 97 29.18 0.04 1.46
N HIS A 98 29.35 1.08 2.29
CA HIS A 98 28.70 1.17 3.60
C HIS A 98 27.39 1.94 3.59
N THR A 99 26.95 2.43 2.43
CA THR A 99 25.72 3.21 2.32
C THR A 99 24.51 2.29 2.14
N GLU A 100 23.48 2.46 2.95
CA GLU A 100 22.19 1.80 2.79
C GLU A 100 21.40 2.50 1.68
N PHE A 101 20.81 1.69 0.80
CA PHE A 101 19.97 2.20 -0.29
C PHE A 101 18.61 2.64 0.25
N ALA A 102 18.03 3.65 -0.38
CA ALA A 102 16.71 4.09 -0.04
C ALA A 102 15.67 3.13 -0.64
N ALA A 103 14.64 2.81 0.15
CA ALA A 103 13.43 2.24 -0.41
C ALA A 103 12.69 3.31 -1.24
N PHE A 104 11.82 2.87 -2.14
CA PHE A 104 11.09 3.75 -3.06
C PHE A 104 9.71 3.16 -3.41
N ALA A 105 8.79 4.01 -3.87
CA ALA A 105 7.64 3.54 -4.62
C ALA A 105 7.93 3.60 -6.12
N MET A 106 7.25 2.75 -6.87
CA MET A 106 7.36 2.74 -8.34
C MET A 106 5.98 2.77 -8.96
N THR A 107 5.79 3.63 -9.95
CA THR A 107 4.59 3.64 -10.79
C THR A 107 4.95 3.29 -12.23
N PHE A 108 4.04 2.60 -12.89
CA PHE A 108 4.16 2.24 -14.30
C PHE A 108 2.77 2.05 -14.89
N GLU A 109 2.71 1.91 -16.21
CA GLU A 109 1.47 1.85 -16.99
C GLU A 109 1.55 0.72 -18.01
N GLU A 110 0.46 -0.02 -18.18
CA GLU A 110 0.32 -0.96 -19.30
C GLU A 110 0.05 -0.18 -20.58
N ALA A 111 0.88 -0.39 -21.59
CA ALA A 111 0.68 0.19 -22.92
C ALA A 111 -0.33 -0.64 -23.73
N GLY A 112 -1.11 0.02 -24.59
CA GLY A 112 -2.04 -0.63 -25.53
C GLY A 112 -3.47 -0.81 -25.02
N ASP A 113 -3.75 -0.45 -23.77
CA ASP A 113 -5.12 -0.30 -23.28
C ASP A 113 -5.62 1.13 -23.55
N THR A 114 -6.82 1.29 -24.07
CA THR A 114 -7.44 2.61 -24.34
C THR A 114 -7.63 3.43 -23.07
N THR A 115 -7.70 2.80 -21.92
CA THR A 115 -7.80 3.43 -20.59
C THR A 115 -6.46 3.55 -19.87
N GLY A 116 -5.43 2.82 -20.31
CA GLY A 116 -4.08 2.83 -19.72
C GLY A 116 -4.10 2.47 -18.24
N THR A 117 -4.24 1.17 -17.92
CA THR A 117 -4.19 0.73 -16.52
C THR A 117 -2.85 1.10 -15.91
N LYS A 118 -2.88 1.85 -14.81
CA LYS A 118 -1.72 2.32 -14.09
C LYS A 118 -1.54 1.57 -12.80
N PHE A 119 -0.29 1.32 -12.45
CA PHE A 119 0.09 0.55 -11.27
C PHE A 119 0.98 1.37 -10.35
N VAL A 120 0.94 1.05 -9.06
CA VAL A 120 1.88 1.53 -8.06
C VAL A 120 2.31 0.39 -7.16
N LEU A 121 3.62 0.25 -6.95
CA LEU A 121 4.24 -0.56 -5.90
C LEU A 121 4.72 0.39 -4.81
N TYR A 122 4.29 0.17 -3.56
CA TYR A 122 4.43 1.18 -2.51
C TYR A 122 5.78 1.16 -1.78
N ASN A 123 6.39 -0.02 -1.63
CA ASN A 123 7.60 -0.19 -0.83
C ASN A 123 8.55 -1.14 -1.54
N CYS A 124 9.32 -0.58 -2.47
CA CYS A 124 10.29 -1.29 -3.26
C CYS A 124 11.69 -1.07 -2.72
N THR A 125 12.52 -2.09 -2.84
CA THR A 125 13.96 -2.02 -2.74
C THR A 125 14.57 -2.55 -4.03
N ALA A 126 15.77 -2.12 -4.39
CA ALA A 126 16.45 -2.62 -5.56
C ALA A 126 17.90 -2.97 -5.25
N THR A 127 18.41 -3.98 -5.95
CA THR A 127 19.84 -4.29 -5.95
C THR A 127 20.57 -3.38 -6.93
N ARG A 128 21.88 -3.22 -6.75
CA ARG A 128 22.71 -2.49 -7.70
C ARG A 128 22.59 -3.09 -9.10
N PRO A 129 22.36 -2.26 -10.13
CA PRO A 129 22.29 -2.77 -11.50
C PRO A 129 23.65 -3.31 -11.94
N SER A 130 23.65 -4.45 -12.62
CA SER A 130 24.82 -4.97 -13.30
C SER A 130 25.19 -4.07 -14.49
N ARG A 131 26.47 -4.00 -14.81
CA ARG A 131 26.96 -3.25 -15.99
C ARG A 131 27.57 -4.22 -16.98
N THR A 132 27.02 -4.27 -18.18
CA THR A 132 27.57 -5.01 -19.31
C THR A 132 28.02 -4.00 -20.37
N LEU A 133 29.27 -4.10 -20.79
CA LEU A 133 29.83 -3.23 -21.82
C LEU A 133 30.32 -4.13 -22.97
N ASN A 134 29.76 -3.93 -24.15
CA ASN A 134 30.11 -4.68 -25.35
C ASN A 134 30.80 -3.79 -26.37
N THR A 135 31.70 -4.37 -27.18
CA THR A 135 32.26 -3.69 -28.33
C THR A 135 31.19 -3.49 -29.42
N ILE A 136 31.32 -2.44 -30.19
CA ILE A 136 30.43 -2.17 -31.32
C ILE A 136 30.80 -3.12 -32.47
N GLU A 137 29.84 -3.92 -32.89
CA GLU A 137 29.92 -4.79 -34.07
C GLU A 137 29.17 -4.16 -35.27
N GLU A 138 29.08 -4.86 -36.38
CA GLU A 138 28.36 -4.39 -37.59
C GLU A 138 26.89 -4.08 -37.32
N SER A 139 26.23 -4.80 -36.42
CA SER A 139 24.89 -4.49 -35.91
C SER A 139 24.94 -3.75 -34.61
N LYS A 140 24.35 -2.54 -34.52
CA LYS A 140 24.21 -1.75 -33.29
C LYS A 140 23.04 -2.28 -32.46
N ASN A 141 23.28 -3.26 -31.60
CA ASN A 141 22.30 -3.70 -30.64
C ASN A 141 22.39 -2.83 -29.37
N PRO A 142 21.31 -2.15 -28.94
CA PRO A 142 21.30 -1.41 -27.68
C PRO A 142 21.60 -2.35 -26.52
N VAL A 143 22.43 -1.90 -25.57
CA VAL A 143 22.66 -2.59 -24.30
C VAL A 143 21.69 -1.99 -23.30
N THR A 144 20.85 -2.82 -22.70
CA THR A 144 19.90 -2.45 -21.66
C THR A 144 20.50 -2.63 -20.26
N GLN A 145 19.88 -2.01 -19.27
CA GLN A 145 20.22 -2.16 -17.86
C GLN A 145 19.03 -2.77 -17.13
N THR A 146 19.31 -3.73 -16.24
CA THR A 146 18.28 -4.39 -15.44
C THR A 146 18.36 -3.92 -14.00
N LEU A 147 17.21 -3.55 -13.46
CA LEU A 147 17.00 -3.24 -12.06
C LEU A 147 16.20 -4.36 -11.43
N ASN A 148 16.82 -5.15 -10.56
CA ASN A 148 16.12 -6.15 -9.78
C ASN A 148 15.39 -5.48 -8.63
N VAL A 149 14.06 -5.58 -8.62
CA VAL A 149 13.15 -4.88 -7.70
C VAL A 149 12.44 -5.91 -6.83
N SER A 150 12.40 -5.66 -5.53
CA SER A 150 11.59 -6.39 -4.56
C SER A 150 10.62 -5.42 -3.92
N ALA A 151 9.31 -5.73 -3.97
CA ALA A 151 8.25 -4.93 -3.38
C ALA A 151 7.66 -5.66 -2.18
N ALA A 152 7.85 -5.11 -0.99
CA ALA A 152 7.33 -5.65 0.27
C ALA A 152 6.05 -4.93 0.72
N PRO A 153 5.19 -5.57 1.55
CA PRO A 153 4.04 -4.92 2.15
C PRO A 153 4.44 -3.71 3.02
N LEU A 154 3.64 -2.65 2.99
CA LEU A 154 3.67 -1.59 3.99
C LEU A 154 3.13 -2.11 5.33
N ALA A 155 3.29 -1.32 6.40
CA ALA A 155 2.76 -1.66 7.72
C ALA A 155 1.23 -1.83 7.75
N ASP A 156 0.51 -1.17 6.85
CA ASP A 156 -0.94 -1.31 6.66
C ASP A 156 -1.33 -2.43 5.65
N GLY A 157 -0.36 -3.21 5.20
CA GLY A 157 -0.55 -4.35 4.31
C GLY A 157 -0.61 -4.01 2.81
N LYS A 158 -0.52 -2.74 2.41
CA LYS A 158 -0.54 -2.36 0.99
C LYS A 158 0.76 -2.78 0.31
N VAL A 159 0.64 -3.40 -0.86
CA VAL A 159 1.79 -3.79 -1.72
C VAL A 159 1.68 -3.13 -3.08
N LEU A 160 0.55 -3.36 -3.75
CA LEU A 160 0.29 -2.92 -5.10
C LEU A 160 -1.08 -2.23 -5.18
N GLY A 161 -1.13 -1.11 -5.87
CA GLY A 161 -2.38 -0.45 -6.29
C GLY A 161 -2.48 -0.42 -7.80
N MET A 162 -3.70 -0.48 -8.32
CA MET A 162 -3.97 -0.36 -9.75
C MET A 162 -5.22 0.47 -9.99
N THR A 163 -5.24 1.17 -11.12
CA THR A 163 -6.43 1.91 -11.57
C THR A 163 -7.45 0.97 -12.20
N SER A 164 -8.69 1.42 -12.27
CA SER A 164 -9.80 0.75 -12.95
C SER A 164 -10.52 1.72 -13.89
N ASP A 165 -11.45 1.21 -14.69
CA ASP A 165 -12.28 2.02 -15.60
C ASP A 165 -13.08 3.12 -14.86
N ASN A 166 -13.29 2.96 -13.56
CA ASN A 166 -14.02 3.93 -12.72
C ASN A 166 -13.09 4.90 -11.96
N THR A 167 -11.78 4.83 -12.20
CA THR A 167 -10.84 5.76 -11.53
C THR A 167 -11.05 7.17 -12.06
N PRO A 168 -11.28 8.17 -11.18
CA PRO A 168 -11.50 9.55 -11.61
C PRO A 168 -10.32 10.09 -12.44
N GLU A 169 -10.63 10.89 -13.46
CA GLU A 169 -9.63 11.47 -14.38
C GLU A 169 -8.55 12.29 -13.63
N GLY A 170 -8.93 13.03 -12.61
CA GLY A 170 -7.98 13.77 -11.76
C GLY A 170 -6.95 12.86 -11.09
N THR A 171 -7.36 11.67 -10.63
CA THR A 171 -6.46 10.65 -10.07
C THR A 171 -5.56 10.05 -11.15
N MET A 172 -6.13 9.75 -12.32
CA MET A 172 -5.37 9.24 -13.47
C MET A 172 -4.27 10.22 -13.91
N ASN A 173 -4.57 11.51 -13.97
CA ASN A 173 -3.63 12.55 -14.40
C ASN A 173 -2.51 12.80 -13.37
N ALA A 174 -2.79 12.62 -12.08
CA ALA A 174 -1.81 12.78 -11.00
C ALA A 174 -0.95 11.53 -10.73
N TRP A 175 -1.27 10.37 -11.33
CA TRP A 175 -0.71 9.06 -10.96
C TRP A 175 0.81 8.96 -11.00
N HIS A 176 1.44 9.61 -11.96
CA HIS A 176 2.89 9.63 -12.11
C HIS A 176 3.56 10.89 -11.54
N GLN A 177 2.79 11.77 -10.91
CA GLN A 177 3.29 12.99 -10.27
C GLN A 177 3.44 12.80 -8.75
N THR A 178 2.53 12.05 -8.15
CA THR A 178 2.52 11.71 -6.72
C THR A 178 2.10 10.27 -6.52
N VAL A 179 2.64 9.62 -5.49
CA VAL A 179 2.22 8.25 -5.13
C VAL A 179 0.78 8.30 -4.61
N TYR A 180 -0.12 7.63 -5.32
CA TYR A 180 -1.50 7.49 -4.87
C TYR A 180 -1.55 6.56 -3.65
N MET A 181 -1.85 7.14 -2.50
CA MET A 181 -2.16 6.37 -1.29
C MET A 181 -3.68 6.27 -1.19
N SER A 182 -4.23 5.08 -1.43
CA SER A 182 -5.63 4.88 -1.05
C SER A 182 -5.74 5.22 0.43
N SER A 183 -6.55 6.19 0.78
CA SER A 183 -7.01 6.34 2.14
C SER A 183 -7.80 5.06 2.43
N GLY A 184 -7.12 4.03 2.91
CA GLY A 184 -7.78 2.91 3.54
C GLY A 184 -8.65 3.55 4.59
N THR A 185 -9.94 3.36 4.50
CA THR A 185 -10.85 3.84 5.53
C THR A 185 -10.40 3.14 6.79
N ALA A 186 -9.72 3.86 7.69
CA ALA A 186 -9.27 3.29 8.94
C ALA A 186 -10.51 2.68 9.61
N LEU A 187 -10.45 1.39 9.88
CA LEU A 187 -11.51 0.73 10.62
C LEU A 187 -11.21 0.88 12.11
N TYR A 188 -12.16 1.43 12.82
CA TYR A 188 -12.10 1.58 14.26
C TYR A 188 -13.01 0.57 14.94
N LEU A 189 -12.51 -0.03 16.01
CA LEU A 189 -13.28 -0.95 16.83
C LEU A 189 -14.18 -0.14 17.78
N VAL A 190 -15.48 -0.44 17.73
CA VAL A 190 -16.49 0.04 18.67
C VAL A 190 -16.87 -1.12 19.58
N GLU A 191 -16.55 -1.02 20.84
CA GLU A 191 -16.90 -2.00 21.88
C GLU A 191 -18.08 -1.49 22.70
N PHE A 192 -18.93 -2.41 23.15
CA PHE A 192 -20.10 -2.11 23.96
C PHE A 192 -19.94 -2.72 25.35
N ASN A 193 -19.79 -1.87 26.36
CA ASN A 193 -19.80 -2.28 27.75
C ASN A 193 -21.22 -2.15 28.29
N SER A 194 -21.90 -3.28 28.43
CA SER A 194 -23.29 -3.32 28.90
C SER A 194 -23.46 -3.02 30.39
N MET A 195 -22.40 -2.70 31.12
CA MET A 195 -22.41 -2.34 32.57
C MET A 195 -23.19 -3.36 33.42
N GLY A 196 -22.96 -4.65 33.14
CA GLY A 196 -23.61 -5.78 33.84
C GLY A 196 -24.95 -6.22 33.24
N GLY A 197 -25.32 -5.72 32.04
CA GLY A 197 -26.38 -6.24 31.20
C GLY A 197 -25.95 -7.38 30.28
N SER A 198 -26.84 -7.84 29.41
CA SER A 198 -26.52 -8.85 28.40
C SER A 198 -25.41 -8.37 27.46
N PRO A 199 -24.53 -9.27 26.96
CA PRO A 199 -23.43 -8.89 26.08
C PRO A 199 -23.91 -8.36 24.74
N VAL A 200 -23.22 -7.34 24.22
CA VAL A 200 -23.44 -6.75 22.89
C VAL A 200 -22.18 -6.92 22.05
N GLN A 201 -22.35 -7.31 20.79
CA GLN A 201 -21.21 -7.54 19.88
C GLN A 201 -20.55 -6.23 19.48
N SER A 202 -19.22 -6.24 19.43
CA SER A 202 -18.42 -5.14 18.90
C SER A 202 -18.62 -4.97 17.39
N GLN A 203 -18.40 -3.77 16.88
CA GLN A 203 -18.50 -3.43 15.46
C GLN A 203 -17.19 -2.81 14.96
N SER A 204 -16.84 -3.08 13.71
CA SER A 204 -15.72 -2.42 13.03
C SER A 204 -16.28 -1.39 12.06
N ILE A 205 -16.04 -0.12 12.34
CA ILE A 205 -16.64 1.01 11.62
C ILE A 205 -15.54 1.80 10.90
N ALA A 206 -15.80 2.15 9.66
CA ALA A 206 -14.93 3.01 8.88
C ALA A 206 -14.80 4.42 9.51
N SER A 207 -13.61 5.01 9.43
CA SER A 207 -13.40 6.41 9.88
C SER A 207 -14.45 7.35 9.31
N GLY A 208 -15.10 8.12 10.17
CA GLY A 208 -16.22 8.98 9.81
C GLY A 208 -17.54 8.24 9.58
N GLY A 209 -17.55 6.92 9.71
CA GLY A 209 -18.78 6.10 9.63
C GLY A 209 -19.62 6.15 10.91
N LYS A 210 -20.87 5.74 10.80
CA LYS A 210 -21.80 5.64 11.91
C LYS A 210 -21.90 4.20 12.40
N VAL A 211 -22.04 4.05 13.71
CA VAL A 211 -22.30 2.77 14.37
C VAL A 211 -23.73 2.34 14.07
N THR A 212 -23.93 1.06 13.73
CA THR A 212 -25.28 0.50 13.66
C THR A 212 -25.79 0.32 15.08
N GLU A 213 -26.98 0.87 15.37
CA GLU A 213 -27.58 0.73 16.69
C GLU A 213 -27.85 -0.74 17.00
N PRO A 214 -27.27 -1.31 18.06
CA PRO A 214 -27.52 -2.67 18.45
C PRO A 214 -28.89 -2.79 19.16
N ASP A 215 -29.39 -4.02 19.27
CA ASP A 215 -30.54 -4.30 20.14
C ASP A 215 -30.22 -3.90 21.58
N ASP A 216 -31.23 -3.37 22.29
CA ASP A 216 -31.09 -2.94 23.67
C ASP A 216 -30.65 -4.12 24.58
N PRO A 217 -29.60 -3.97 25.35
CA PRO A 217 -29.20 -4.98 26.31
C PRO A 217 -30.25 -5.09 27.44
N THR A 218 -30.32 -6.26 28.05
CA THR A 218 -31.25 -6.53 29.19
C THR A 218 -30.48 -6.66 30.51
N LYS A 219 -31.06 -6.14 31.58
CA LYS A 219 -30.53 -6.28 32.93
C LYS A 219 -31.69 -6.39 33.92
N THR A 220 -31.66 -7.44 34.80
CA THR A 220 -32.72 -7.69 35.77
C THR A 220 -32.94 -6.48 36.66
N ASP A 221 -34.20 -6.07 36.84
CA ASP A 221 -34.63 -4.93 37.67
C ASP A 221 -34.17 -3.54 37.18
N TYR A 222 -33.65 -3.43 35.96
CA TYR A 222 -33.22 -2.16 35.39
C TYR A 222 -33.82 -1.94 34.01
N THR A 223 -34.02 -0.68 33.67
CA THR A 223 -34.42 -0.25 32.32
C THR A 223 -33.25 0.38 31.59
N PHE A 224 -33.01 -0.01 30.33
CA PHE A 224 -31.97 0.58 29.50
C PHE A 224 -32.30 2.04 29.16
N ALA A 225 -31.33 2.94 29.34
CA ALA A 225 -31.51 4.38 29.15
C ALA A 225 -30.60 4.97 28.07
N GLY A 226 -29.91 4.12 27.29
CA GLY A 226 -29.07 4.52 26.17
C GLY A 226 -27.58 4.24 26.35
N TRP A 227 -26.82 4.52 25.27
CA TRP A 227 -25.37 4.36 25.21
C TRP A 227 -24.67 5.70 25.41
N TYR A 228 -23.50 5.68 26.07
CA TYR A 228 -22.69 6.85 26.38
C TYR A 228 -21.24 6.63 25.98
N SER A 229 -20.56 7.69 25.51
CA SER A 229 -19.16 7.62 25.07
C SER A 229 -18.17 7.68 26.24
N ASP A 230 -18.61 8.04 27.44
CA ASP A 230 -17.80 8.17 28.64
C ASP A 230 -18.30 7.28 29.79
N LEU A 231 -17.38 6.83 30.63
CA LEU A 231 -17.70 6.02 31.82
C LEU A 231 -18.53 6.80 32.86
N GLY A 232 -18.45 8.14 32.85
CA GLY A 232 -19.24 9.03 33.70
C GLY A 232 -20.72 9.12 33.31
N LEU A 233 -21.09 8.55 32.17
CA LEU A 233 -22.45 8.55 31.60
C LEU A 233 -23.02 9.96 31.44
N THR A 234 -22.19 10.91 31.00
CA THR A 234 -22.55 12.32 30.79
C THR A 234 -22.72 12.67 29.32
N ASP A 235 -22.00 11.98 28.42
CA ASP A 235 -22.00 12.24 26.98
C ASP A 235 -22.75 11.11 26.24
N ALA A 236 -24.02 11.37 25.94
CA ALA A 236 -24.90 10.39 25.30
C ALA A 236 -24.51 10.18 23.83
N TRP A 237 -24.38 8.93 23.42
CA TRP A 237 -24.11 8.56 22.03
C TRP A 237 -25.40 8.54 21.20
N THR A 238 -25.39 9.26 20.09
CA THR A 238 -26.52 9.35 19.16
C THR A 238 -26.18 8.64 17.84
N PHE A 239 -26.67 7.43 17.62
CA PHE A 239 -26.36 6.60 16.44
C PHE A 239 -26.71 7.29 15.11
N ALA A 240 -27.71 8.18 15.10
CA ALA A 240 -28.13 8.92 13.90
C ALA A 240 -27.11 9.99 13.45
N THR A 241 -26.33 10.57 14.38
CA THR A 241 -25.44 11.73 14.10
C THR A 241 -23.99 11.47 14.37
N ASP A 242 -23.66 10.70 15.42
CA ASP A 242 -22.29 10.55 15.86
C ASP A 242 -21.50 9.63 14.94
N THR A 243 -20.23 9.97 14.73
CA THR A 243 -19.32 9.27 13.83
C THR A 243 -18.08 8.83 14.56
N VAL A 244 -17.49 7.73 14.11
CA VAL A 244 -16.31 7.12 14.71
C VAL A 244 -15.03 7.68 14.07
N SER A 245 -14.12 8.22 14.90
CA SER A 245 -12.82 8.76 14.46
C SER A 245 -11.62 8.06 15.12
N SER A 246 -11.87 7.16 16.08
CA SER A 246 -10.88 6.34 16.80
C SER A 246 -11.58 5.12 17.40
N ASN A 247 -10.81 4.16 17.93
CA ASN A 247 -11.40 3.08 18.74
C ASN A 247 -12.15 3.69 19.92
N ILE A 248 -13.37 3.24 20.16
CA ILE A 248 -14.26 3.77 21.20
C ILE A 248 -14.96 2.63 21.95
N MET A 249 -15.19 2.84 23.25
CA MET A 249 -16.04 1.99 24.07
C MET A 249 -17.29 2.76 24.45
N LEU A 250 -18.47 2.21 24.18
CA LEU A 250 -19.76 2.74 24.57
C LEU A 250 -20.27 2.04 25.82
N TYR A 251 -20.78 2.80 26.76
CA TYR A 251 -21.22 2.34 28.07
C TYR A 251 -22.73 2.43 28.20
N ALA A 252 -23.35 1.33 28.63
CA ALA A 252 -24.80 1.29 28.85
C ALA A 252 -25.17 2.04 30.15
N LYS A 253 -26.17 2.92 30.05
CA LYS A 253 -26.81 3.55 31.19
C LYS A 253 -28.06 2.80 31.61
N TRP A 254 -28.25 2.62 32.89
CA TRP A 254 -29.38 1.93 33.48
C TRP A 254 -30.13 2.83 34.46
N THR A 255 -31.46 2.71 34.47
CA THR A 255 -32.35 3.33 35.49
C THR A 255 -33.10 2.24 36.23
N SER A 256 -33.29 2.44 37.54
CA SER A 256 -34.09 1.55 38.40
C SER A 256 -35.55 1.92 38.36
#